data_7ca04b9b46e7566247b3a2ede962a054
#
_entry.id   7ca04b9b46e7566247b3a2ede962a054
#
_cell.length_a   1.000
_cell.length_b   1.000
_cell.length_c   1.000
_cell.angle_alpha   90.00
_cell.angle_beta   90.00
_cell.angle_gamma   90.00
#
_symmetry.space_group_name_H-M   'P 1'
#
loop_
_entity.id
_entity.type
_entity.pdbx_description
1 polymer ?
#
loop_
_entity_poly.entity_id
_entity_poly.type
_entity_poly.pdbx_seq_one_letter_code
_entity_poly.pdbx_strand_id
1 'polypeptide(L)'
;MTKAEIASEIYSRMSRERMSAKPVRGAEHSDSSQIAKTTGIDKAAVVTVIEQFMTVVKDSLAHGENIYLRGFGSFIIKTRAEKTARNISKNTTLVIPAHNIPAFKPAKVFNNEVSGLK
;
A
#
# COMPACT_ATOMS: atom_id res chain seq x y z
N MET A 1 2.86 13.13 0.62
CA MET A 1 3.07 12.30 1.81
C MET A 1 4.07 11.21 1.50
N THR A 2 5.12 11.12 2.30
CA THR A 2 6.18 10.14 2.08
C THR A 2 5.89 8.84 2.83
N LYS A 3 6.67 7.81 2.51
CA LYS A 3 6.58 6.52 3.22
C LYS A 3 6.75 6.70 4.74
N ALA A 4 7.70 7.53 5.15
CA ALA A 4 7.94 7.78 6.56
C ALA A 4 6.77 8.48 7.25
N GLU A 5 6.15 9.43 6.57
CA GLU A 5 4.97 10.13 7.08
C GLU A 5 3.77 9.20 7.22
N ILE A 6 3.57 8.34 6.23
CA ILE A 6 2.51 7.33 6.28
C ILE A 6 2.74 6.39 7.46
N ALA A 7 3.97 5.93 7.65
CA ALA A 7 4.31 5.06 8.77
C ALA A 7 4.06 5.74 10.12
N SER A 8 4.41 7.01 10.25
CA SER A 8 4.17 7.77 11.48
C SER A 8 2.68 7.90 11.76
N GLU A 9 1.89 8.19 10.75
CA GLU A 9 0.44 8.32 10.90
C GLU A 9 -0.20 6.99 11.29
N ILE A 10 0.21 5.89 10.67
CA ILE A 10 -0.29 4.56 11.00
C ILE A 10 0.05 4.23 12.45
N TYR A 11 1.28 4.49 12.85
CA TYR A 11 1.71 4.22 14.21
C TYR A 11 0.88 5.01 15.24
N SER A 12 0.65 6.29 14.96
CA SER A 12 -0.18 7.13 15.82
C SER A 12 -1.60 6.61 15.95
N ARG A 13 -2.20 6.19 14.85
CA ARG A 13 -3.58 5.66 14.86
C ARG A 13 -3.66 4.35 15.61
N MET A 14 -2.70 3.48 15.42
CA MET A 14 -2.65 2.20 16.13
C MET A 14 -2.50 2.40 17.64
N SER A 15 -1.68 3.36 18.03
CA SER A 15 -1.50 3.69 19.45
C SER A 15 -2.80 4.20 20.07
N ARG A 16 -3.55 5.03 19.34
CA ARG A 16 -4.83 5.56 19.82
C ARG A 16 -5.90 4.48 19.96
N GLU A 17 -6.00 3.61 18.97
CA GLU A 17 -6.97 2.50 19.02
C GLU A 17 -6.71 1.58 20.21
N ARG A 18 -5.45 1.34 20.51
CA ARG A 18 -5.10 0.49 21.63
C ARG A 18 -5.44 1.11 22.98
N MET A 19 -5.31 2.41 23.11
CA MET A 19 -5.67 3.12 24.34
C MET A 19 -7.17 3.11 24.56
N SER A 20 -7.97 3.07 23.50
CA SER A 20 -9.41 3.00 23.59
C SER A 20 -9.96 1.57 23.65
N ALA A 21 -9.15 0.58 23.31
CA ALA A 21 -9.58 -0.81 23.37
C ALA A 21 -9.68 -1.30 24.81
N LYS A 22 -10.71 -2.09 25.10
CA LYS A 22 -10.85 -2.71 26.41
C LYS A 22 -9.67 -3.67 26.66
N PRO A 23 -9.09 -3.67 27.87
CA PRO A 23 -8.00 -4.59 28.14
C PRO A 23 -8.46 -6.03 27.98
N VAL A 24 -7.63 -6.83 27.31
CA VAL A 24 -7.92 -8.25 27.13
C VAL A 24 -7.74 -8.94 28.46
N ARG A 25 -8.67 -9.81 28.80
CA ARG A 25 -8.58 -10.62 30.02
C ARG A 25 -7.27 -11.42 30.00
N GLY A 26 -6.50 -11.29 31.08
CA GLY A 26 -5.19 -11.93 31.16
C GLY A 26 -4.01 -10.98 30.97
N ALA A 27 -4.28 -9.76 30.59
CA ALA A 27 -3.25 -8.73 30.45
C ALA A 27 -2.98 -7.98 31.77
N GLU A 28 -3.56 -8.43 32.86
CA GLU A 28 -3.55 -7.76 34.16
C GLU A 28 -2.17 -7.66 34.80
N HIS A 29 -1.26 -8.51 34.37
CA HIS A 29 0.10 -8.54 34.88
C HIS A 29 1.15 -8.10 33.88
N SER A 30 0.73 -7.55 32.74
CA SER A 30 1.69 -7.09 31.78
C SER A 30 2.23 -5.72 32.17
N ASP A 31 3.52 -5.68 32.40
CA ASP A 31 4.19 -4.39 32.58
C ASP A 31 4.30 -3.66 31.23
N SER A 32 4.79 -2.44 31.26
CA SER A 32 4.89 -1.62 30.04
C SER A 32 5.75 -2.27 28.96
N SER A 33 6.76 -3.05 29.36
CA SER A 33 7.60 -3.75 28.40
C SER A 33 6.88 -4.93 27.75
N GLN A 34 6.02 -5.61 28.51
CA GLN A 34 5.20 -6.68 27.96
C GLN A 34 4.08 -6.14 27.08
N ILE A 35 3.55 -4.97 27.42
CA ILE A 35 2.57 -4.30 26.57
C ILE A 35 3.19 -3.96 25.22
N ALA A 36 4.41 -3.45 25.21
CA ALA A 36 5.13 -3.19 23.97
C ALA A 36 5.41 -4.49 23.19
N LYS A 37 5.69 -5.60 23.86
CA LYS A 37 5.87 -6.90 23.22
C LYS A 37 4.55 -7.49 22.74
N THR A 38 3.47 -7.33 23.51
CA THR A 38 2.15 -7.87 23.17
C THR A 38 1.53 -7.08 22.03
N THR A 39 1.73 -5.78 22.02
CA THR A 39 1.31 -4.93 20.93
C THR A 39 2.29 -5.02 19.76
N GLY A 40 3.53 -5.44 20.03
CA GLY A 40 4.50 -5.90 19.04
C GLY A 40 4.88 -4.90 17.96
N ILE A 41 4.44 -3.66 18.05
CA ILE A 41 4.57 -2.77 16.92
C ILE A 41 5.20 -1.46 17.39
N ASP A 42 6.47 -1.32 17.09
CA ASP A 42 7.13 -0.03 17.18
C ASP A 42 7.08 0.64 15.79
N LYS A 43 7.56 1.86 15.72
CA LYS A 43 7.55 2.61 14.47
C LYS A 43 8.38 1.92 13.38
N ALA A 44 9.50 1.32 13.75
CA ALA A 44 10.34 0.59 12.80
C ALA A 44 9.61 -0.61 12.22
N ALA A 45 8.81 -1.31 13.02
CA ALA A 45 8.01 -2.42 12.55
C ALA A 45 6.94 -1.96 11.55
N VAL A 46 6.32 -0.81 11.78
CA VAL A 46 5.35 -0.24 10.85
C VAL A 46 6.01 0.07 9.52
N VAL A 47 7.17 0.68 9.53
CA VAL A 47 7.93 0.96 8.30
C VAL A 47 8.23 -0.33 7.55
N THR A 48 8.68 -1.36 8.27
CA THR A 48 8.98 -2.66 7.68
C THR A 48 7.74 -3.28 7.03
N VAL A 49 6.59 -3.23 7.71
CA VAL A 49 5.33 -3.75 7.16
C VAL A 49 4.97 -3.04 5.86
N ILE A 50 5.09 -1.72 5.82
CA ILE A 50 4.79 -0.95 4.61
C ILE A 50 5.76 -1.32 3.48
N GLU A 51 7.03 -1.47 3.78
CA GLU A 51 8.02 -1.87 2.78
C GLU A 51 7.75 -3.26 2.24
N GLN A 52 7.43 -4.20 3.10
CA GLN A 52 7.08 -5.57 2.70
C GLN A 52 5.79 -5.58 1.90
N PHE A 53 4.80 -4.77 2.27
CA PHE A 53 3.57 -4.64 1.50
C PHE A 53 3.87 -4.20 0.07
N MET A 54 4.68 -3.17 -0.09
CA MET A 54 5.05 -2.68 -1.43
C MET A 54 5.81 -3.73 -2.23
N THR A 55 6.69 -4.48 -1.56
CA THR A 55 7.44 -5.57 -2.20
C THR A 55 6.51 -6.67 -2.68
N VAL A 56 5.56 -7.08 -1.83
CA VAL A 56 4.58 -8.10 -2.21
C VAL A 56 3.73 -7.64 -3.39
N VAL A 57 3.30 -6.38 -3.38
CA VAL A 57 2.53 -5.82 -4.50
C VAL A 57 3.35 -5.87 -5.79
N LYS A 58 4.59 -5.44 -5.75
CA LYS A 58 5.46 -5.46 -6.93
C LYS A 58 5.67 -6.88 -7.44
N ASP A 59 5.97 -7.80 -6.53
CA ASP A 59 6.23 -9.19 -6.91
C ASP A 59 4.99 -9.86 -7.50
N SER A 60 3.83 -9.66 -6.88
CA SER A 60 2.58 -10.26 -7.35
C SER A 60 2.22 -9.77 -8.76
N LEU A 61 2.31 -8.46 -8.98
CA LEU A 61 2.01 -7.90 -10.29
C LEU A 61 3.04 -8.32 -11.34
N ALA A 62 4.29 -8.46 -10.94
CA ALA A 62 5.33 -8.94 -11.86
C ALA A 62 5.09 -10.39 -12.30
N HIS A 63 4.45 -11.20 -11.45
CA HIS A 63 4.10 -12.58 -11.76
C HIS A 63 2.73 -12.73 -12.42
N GLY A 64 2.04 -11.64 -12.68
CA GLY A 64 0.74 -11.68 -13.36
C GLY A 64 -0.46 -11.81 -12.44
N GLU A 65 -0.30 -11.60 -11.15
CA GLU A 65 -1.39 -11.67 -10.19
C GLU A 65 -1.89 -10.29 -9.81
N ASN A 66 -3.19 -10.07 -9.97
CA ASN A 66 -3.84 -8.85 -9.51
C ASN A 66 -4.08 -8.92 -8.01
N ILE A 67 -4.10 -7.76 -7.36
CA ILE A 67 -4.34 -7.66 -5.93
C ILE A 67 -5.62 -6.87 -5.70
N TYR A 68 -6.55 -7.45 -4.95
CA TYR A 68 -7.84 -6.83 -4.64
C TYR A 68 -7.90 -6.51 -3.16
N LEU A 69 -8.05 -5.24 -2.83
CA LEU A 69 -8.17 -4.77 -1.46
C LEU A 69 -9.57 -4.21 -1.27
N ARG A 70 -10.39 -4.96 -0.57
CA ARG A 70 -11.80 -4.62 -0.37
C ARG A 70 -11.96 -3.26 0.29
N GLY A 71 -12.80 -2.41 -0.29
CA GLY A 71 -13.05 -1.06 0.22
C GLY A 71 -11.98 -0.03 -0.11
N PHE A 72 -10.86 -0.46 -0.70
CA PHE A 72 -9.77 0.43 -1.07
C PHE A 72 -9.62 0.51 -2.58
N GLY A 73 -9.37 -0.61 -3.22
CA GLY A 73 -9.18 -0.66 -4.65
C GLY A 73 -8.43 -1.90 -5.08
N SER A 74 -8.01 -1.91 -6.32
CA SER A 74 -7.30 -3.05 -6.88
C SER A 74 -6.03 -2.59 -7.58
N PHE A 75 -4.95 -3.32 -7.34
CA PHE A 75 -3.74 -3.20 -8.15
C PHE A 75 -3.85 -4.21 -9.26
N ILE A 76 -3.94 -3.75 -10.49
CA ILE A 76 -4.17 -4.59 -11.65
C ILE A 76 -3.05 -4.44 -12.66
N ILE A 77 -2.96 -5.41 -13.54
CA ILE A 77 -2.01 -5.38 -14.65
C ILE A 77 -2.78 -4.92 -15.88
N LYS A 78 -2.27 -3.87 -16.50
CA LYS A 78 -2.78 -3.41 -17.79
C LYS A 78 -1.75 -3.69 -18.85
N THR A 79 -2.20 -4.15 -20.00
CA THR A 79 -1.33 -4.34 -21.14
C THR A 79 -1.37 -3.09 -22.01
N ARG A 80 -0.21 -2.48 -22.19
CA ARG A 80 -0.07 -1.38 -23.13
C ARG A 80 0.24 -1.93 -24.51
N ALA A 81 -0.51 -1.45 -25.50
CA ALA A 81 -0.29 -1.85 -26.90
C ALA A 81 1.05 -1.33 -27.38
N GLU A 82 1.57 -1.99 -28.40
CA GLU A 82 2.79 -1.55 -29.09
C GLU A 82 2.60 -0.11 -29.56
N LYS A 83 3.61 0.70 -29.31
CA LYS A 83 3.58 2.11 -29.62
C LYS A 83 4.82 2.51 -30.41
N THR A 84 4.63 3.33 -31.44
CA THR A 84 5.74 3.87 -32.19
C THR A 84 6.01 5.29 -31.69
N ALA A 85 7.21 5.51 -31.16
CA ALA A 85 7.65 6.82 -30.70
C ALA A 85 8.76 7.32 -31.62
N ARG A 86 8.69 8.60 -31.94
CA ARG A 86 9.70 9.24 -32.79
C ARG A 86 10.69 10.00 -31.91
N ASN A 87 11.96 9.69 -32.07
CA ASN A 87 13.01 10.44 -31.39
C ASN A 87 13.41 11.62 -32.26
N ILE A 88 13.01 12.82 -31.84
CA ILE A 88 13.21 14.07 -32.60
C ILE A 88 14.67 14.42 -32.72
N SER A 89 15.48 14.16 -31.69
CA SER A 89 16.89 14.54 -31.68
C SER A 89 17.75 13.65 -32.58
N LYS A 90 17.39 12.39 -32.76
CA LYS A 90 18.12 11.46 -33.62
C LYS A 90 17.39 11.14 -34.93
N ASN A 91 16.21 11.67 -35.10
CA ASN A 91 15.36 11.47 -36.27
C ASN A 91 15.15 9.97 -36.58
N THR A 92 15.07 9.14 -35.52
CA THR A 92 14.83 7.72 -35.61
C THR A 92 13.50 7.36 -35.02
N THR A 93 12.90 6.30 -35.54
CA THR A 93 11.65 5.77 -35.02
C THR A 93 11.96 4.65 -34.04
N LEU A 94 11.41 4.79 -32.81
CA LEU A 94 11.53 3.77 -31.79
C LEU A 94 10.21 3.02 -31.66
N VAL A 95 10.29 1.70 -31.71
CA VAL A 95 9.13 0.84 -31.49
C VAL A 95 9.16 0.39 -30.04
N ILE A 96 8.15 0.78 -29.27
CA ILE A 96 7.98 0.32 -27.91
C ILE A 96 7.06 -0.89 -27.95
N PRO A 97 7.56 -2.11 -27.64
CA PRO A 97 6.74 -3.31 -27.74
C PRO A 97 5.59 -3.29 -26.72
N ALA A 98 4.58 -4.07 -26.99
CA ALA A 98 3.49 -4.27 -26.04
C ALA A 98 4.07 -4.79 -24.71
N HIS A 99 3.63 -4.22 -23.61
CA HIS A 99 4.15 -4.61 -22.29
C HIS A 99 3.09 -4.41 -21.23
N ASN A 100 3.26 -5.10 -20.12
CA ASN A 100 2.38 -4.99 -18.99
C ASN A 100 2.85 -3.87 -18.06
N ILE A 101 1.91 -3.10 -17.54
CA ILE A 101 2.19 -2.06 -16.57
C ILE A 101 1.30 -2.23 -15.34
N PRO A 102 1.76 -1.80 -14.17
CA PRO A 102 0.88 -1.76 -13.01
C PRO A 102 -0.08 -0.59 -13.12
N ALA A 103 -1.30 -0.80 -12.62
CA ALA A 103 -2.31 0.24 -12.53
C ALA A 103 -3.10 0.08 -11.24
N PHE A 104 -3.62 1.19 -10.75
CA PHE A 104 -4.47 1.18 -9.56
C PHE A 104 -5.88 1.60 -9.96
N LYS A 105 -6.84 0.75 -9.61
CA LYS A 105 -8.25 1.02 -9.83
C LYS A 105 -8.92 1.20 -8.47
N PRO A 106 -9.32 2.43 -8.12
CA PRO A 106 -9.93 2.66 -6.80
C PRO A 106 -11.29 1.98 -6.69
N ALA A 107 -11.64 1.54 -5.47
CA ALA A 107 -12.96 1.04 -5.19
C ALA A 107 -13.97 2.19 -5.25
N LYS A 108 -15.22 1.86 -5.51
CA LYS A 108 -16.29 2.87 -5.61
C LYS A 108 -16.40 3.69 -4.32
N VAL A 109 -16.30 3.04 -3.18
CA VAL A 109 -16.33 3.72 -1.88
C VAL A 109 -15.20 4.73 -1.74
N PHE A 110 -14.00 4.32 -2.13
CA PHE A 110 -12.81 5.19 -2.10
C PHE A 110 -12.99 6.38 -3.05
N ASN A 111 -13.43 6.09 -4.26
CA ASN A 111 -13.63 7.13 -5.28
C ASN A 111 -14.66 8.16 -4.82
N ASN A 112 -15.74 7.71 -4.20
CA ASN A 112 -16.78 8.59 -3.67
C ASN A 112 -16.26 9.46 -2.53
N GLU A 113 -15.42 8.92 -1.66
CA GLU A 113 -14.82 9.68 -0.56
C GLU A 113 -13.93 10.80 -1.07
N VAL A 114 -13.11 10.51 -2.07
CA VAL A 114 -12.19 11.50 -2.64
C VAL A 114 -12.94 12.58 -3.41
N SER A 115 -13.97 12.18 -4.17
CA SER A 115 -14.75 13.13 -4.95
C SER A 115 -15.74 13.97 -4.14
N GLY A 116 -15.99 13.56 -2.89
CA GLY A 116 -16.99 14.19 -2.05
C GLY A 116 -18.43 13.86 -2.43
N LEU A 117 -18.63 12.94 -3.34
CA LEU A 117 -19.95 12.47 -3.74
C LEU A 117 -20.38 11.32 -2.83
N LYS A 118 -21.55 11.44 -2.26
CA LYS A 118 -22.13 10.37 -1.43
C LYS A 118 -23.13 9.53 -2.21
#